data_f1187535972f179659b44afbca9667b5
#
_entry.id   f1187535972f179659b44afbca9667b5
#
_cell.length_a   1.000
_cell.length_b   1.000
_cell.length_c   1.000
_cell.angle_alpha   90.00
_cell.angle_beta   90.00
_cell.angle_gamma   90.00
#
_symmetry.space_group_name_H-M   'P 1'
#
loop_
_entity.id
_entity.type
_entity.pdbx_description
1 polymer ?
#
loop_
_entity_poly.entity_id
_entity_poly.type
_entity_poly.pdbx_seq_one_letter_code
_entity_poly.pdbx_strand_id
1 'polypeptide(L)'
;KKIISQMNKQIEKLKIDAKSASKILGVSDIEFLDFPDNEMDLVSNLEITKRIEKIIKKFQPDQVFTHSCFDVNVDHRMLYFATLAATRPKLGTKIKKVYSFEVPSSTEWSFPSQFSPNFFVNIDNEIKSKIQALKKYKTEIKSFPHPRSAIALDAIAKRWGSVSGFKNAEAFSLIRELNN
;
A
#
# COMPACT_ATOMS: atom_id res chain seq x y z
N LYS A 1 26.75 11.42 -13.85
CA LYS A 1 26.06 12.68 -13.47
C LYS A 1 24.69 12.81 -14.17
N LYS A 2 24.57 12.56 -15.49
CA LYS A 2 23.33 12.72 -16.26
C LYS A 2 22.24 11.71 -15.83
N ILE A 3 22.61 10.46 -15.56
CA ILE A 3 21.69 9.38 -15.11
C ILE A 3 21.12 9.72 -13.72
N ILE A 4 21.96 10.08 -12.75
CA ILE A 4 21.54 10.45 -11.39
C ILE A 4 20.59 11.65 -11.43
N SER A 5 20.87 12.67 -12.26
CA SER A 5 19.99 13.83 -12.43
C SER A 5 18.63 13.44 -13.02
N GLN A 6 18.58 12.44 -13.91
CA GLN A 6 17.35 11.95 -14.51
C GLN A 6 16.52 11.12 -13.51
N MET A 7 17.16 10.27 -12.71
CA MET A 7 16.53 9.52 -11.62
C MET A 7 15.92 10.46 -10.59
N ASN A 8 16.65 11.47 -10.13
CA ASN A 8 16.12 12.44 -9.16
C ASN A 8 14.88 13.19 -9.71
N LYS A 9 14.86 13.54 -11.00
CA LYS A 9 13.69 14.17 -11.65
C LYS A 9 12.48 13.22 -11.68
N GLN A 10 12.69 11.93 -11.88
CA GLN A 10 11.61 10.93 -11.86
C GLN A 10 11.03 10.77 -10.46
N ILE A 11 11.87 10.69 -9.42
CA ILE A 11 11.47 10.60 -8.03
C ILE A 11 10.64 11.84 -7.63
N GLU A 12 11.12 13.05 -7.94
CA GLU A 12 10.37 14.27 -7.63
C GLU A 12 9.01 14.31 -8.35
N LYS A 13 8.94 13.84 -9.59
CA LYS A 13 7.67 13.72 -10.30
C LYS A 13 6.71 12.74 -9.62
N LEU A 14 7.20 11.58 -9.20
CA LEU A 14 6.40 10.60 -8.45
C LEU A 14 5.89 11.18 -7.12
N LYS A 15 6.71 11.97 -6.40
CA LYS A 15 6.27 12.66 -5.18
C LYS A 15 5.15 13.68 -5.46
N ILE A 16 5.22 14.40 -6.56
CA ILE A 16 4.15 15.34 -6.99
C ILE A 16 2.88 14.57 -7.34
N ASP A 17 3.00 13.48 -8.10
CA ASP A 17 1.87 12.63 -8.48
C ASP A 17 1.21 12.02 -7.23
N ALA A 18 2.01 11.54 -6.26
CA ALA A 18 1.54 11.02 -4.97
C ALA A 18 0.75 12.06 -4.17
N LYS A 19 1.26 13.29 -4.05
CA LYS A 19 0.55 14.40 -3.37
C LYS A 19 -0.76 14.74 -4.07
N SER A 20 -0.79 14.65 -5.41
CA SER A 20 -2.00 14.91 -6.20
C SER A 20 -3.06 13.82 -6.04
N ALA A 21 -2.63 12.55 -5.99
CA ALA A 21 -3.48 11.41 -5.71
C ALA A 21 -4.04 11.45 -4.27
N SER A 22 -3.20 11.76 -3.29
CA SER A 22 -3.56 11.88 -1.88
C SER A 22 -4.67 12.92 -1.64
N LYS A 23 -4.64 14.06 -2.35
CA LYS A 23 -5.71 15.06 -2.29
C LYS A 23 -7.05 14.52 -2.77
N ILE A 24 -7.07 13.68 -3.81
CA ILE A 24 -8.31 13.07 -4.32
C ILE A 24 -8.88 12.07 -3.30
N LEU A 25 -8.00 11.35 -2.62
CA LEU A 25 -8.38 10.32 -1.64
C LEU A 25 -8.67 10.90 -0.24
N GLY A 26 -8.52 12.22 -0.03
CA GLY A 26 -8.74 12.84 1.27
C GLY A 26 -7.66 12.49 2.31
N VAL A 27 -6.46 12.10 1.87
CA VAL A 27 -5.33 11.83 2.76
C VAL A 27 -4.85 13.14 3.39
N SER A 28 -4.81 13.19 4.72
CA SER A 28 -4.47 14.40 5.47
C SER A 28 -2.98 14.72 5.51
N ASP A 29 -2.12 13.69 5.49
CA ASP A 29 -0.66 13.86 5.53
C ASP A 29 0.04 12.73 4.75
N ILE A 30 1.23 13.03 4.21
CA ILE A 30 2.07 12.08 3.48
C ILE A 30 3.53 12.31 3.83
N GLU A 31 4.24 11.26 4.21
CA GLU A 31 5.68 11.28 4.43
C GLU A 31 6.40 10.38 3.43
N PHE A 32 7.51 10.86 2.89
CA PHE A 32 8.41 10.10 2.02
C PHE A 32 9.67 9.74 2.83
N LEU A 33 10.01 8.46 2.86
CA LEU A 33 11.15 7.98 3.66
C LEU A 33 12.44 7.87 2.85
N ASP A 34 12.34 8.02 1.53
CA ASP A 34 13.47 8.05 0.58
C ASP A 34 14.38 6.80 0.67
N PHE A 35 13.80 5.62 0.93
CA PHE A 35 14.51 4.35 0.79
C PHE A 35 14.81 4.05 -0.68
N PRO A 36 15.86 3.28 -0.99
CA PRO A 36 16.17 2.88 -2.35
C PRO A 36 15.05 2.03 -2.94
N ASP A 37 14.68 2.30 -4.20
CA ASP A 37 13.62 1.59 -4.92
C ASP A 37 14.12 0.24 -5.41
N ASN A 38 13.38 -0.83 -5.14
CA ASN A 38 13.71 -2.23 -5.42
C ASN A 38 15.03 -2.73 -4.79
N GLU A 39 15.53 -2.06 -3.75
CA GLU A 39 16.77 -2.37 -3.06
C GLU A 39 16.61 -2.25 -1.52
N MET A 40 15.39 -2.30 -0.99
CA MET A 40 15.18 -2.21 0.46
C MET A 40 15.71 -3.43 1.23
N ASP A 41 16.00 -4.53 0.57
CA ASP A 41 16.70 -5.70 1.14
C ASP A 41 18.16 -5.40 1.50
N LEU A 42 18.76 -4.34 0.93
CA LEU A 42 20.07 -3.83 1.32
C LEU A 42 20.01 -2.92 2.57
N VAL A 43 18.81 -2.54 3.00
CA VAL A 43 18.59 -1.75 4.21
C VAL A 43 18.22 -2.68 5.37
N SER A 44 18.84 -2.50 6.53
CA SER A 44 18.51 -3.35 7.67
C SER A 44 17.04 -3.22 8.05
N ASN A 45 16.38 -4.35 8.32
CA ASN A 45 14.98 -4.35 8.78
C ASN A 45 14.80 -3.50 10.06
N LEU A 46 15.82 -3.41 10.91
CA LEU A 46 15.81 -2.56 12.10
C LEU A 46 15.71 -1.07 11.73
N GLU A 47 16.41 -0.63 10.70
CA GLU A 47 16.36 0.77 10.26
C GLU A 47 14.97 1.13 9.74
N ILE A 48 14.40 0.29 8.87
CA ILE A 48 13.05 0.48 8.34
C ILE A 48 12.04 0.49 9.51
N THR A 49 12.16 -0.46 10.44
CA THR A 49 11.31 -0.54 11.65
C THR A 49 11.36 0.76 12.46
N LYS A 50 12.55 1.28 12.73
CA LYS A 50 12.71 2.54 13.51
C LYS A 50 12.10 3.75 12.80
N ARG A 51 12.16 3.81 11.45
CA ARG A 51 11.49 4.87 10.69
C ARG A 51 9.96 4.78 10.84
N ILE A 52 9.40 3.58 10.75
CA ILE A 52 7.96 3.34 10.95
C ILE A 52 7.56 3.65 12.41
N GLU A 53 8.33 3.22 13.42
CA GLU A 53 8.06 3.53 14.83
C GLU A 53 8.01 5.05 15.10
N LYS A 54 8.87 5.83 14.42
CA LYS A 54 8.86 7.30 14.51
C LYS A 54 7.54 7.89 13.97
N ILE A 55 7.04 7.37 12.85
CA ILE A 55 5.76 7.77 12.25
C ILE A 55 4.61 7.38 13.17
N ILE A 56 4.59 6.15 13.67
CA ILE A 56 3.59 5.68 14.65
C ILE A 56 3.55 6.59 15.89
N LYS A 57 4.72 6.97 16.41
CA LYS A 57 4.81 7.88 17.57
C LYS A 57 4.25 9.27 17.25
N LYS A 58 4.43 9.76 16.02
CA LYS A 58 3.92 11.07 15.57
C LYS A 58 2.39 11.05 15.43
N PHE A 59 1.85 10.05 14.72
CA PHE A 59 0.44 10.03 14.31
C PHE A 59 -0.47 9.26 15.27
N GLN A 60 0.07 8.34 16.09
CA GLN A 60 -0.68 7.53 17.06
C GLN A 60 -1.89 6.81 16.42
N PRO A 61 -1.72 6.08 15.29
CA PRO A 61 -2.82 5.46 14.59
C PRO A 61 -3.45 4.33 15.42
N ASP A 62 -4.73 4.09 15.22
CA ASP A 62 -5.44 2.91 15.74
C ASP A 62 -5.44 1.74 14.75
N GLN A 63 -5.28 2.03 13.46
CA GLN A 63 -5.19 1.05 12.38
C GLN A 63 -3.95 1.29 11.52
N VAL A 64 -3.33 0.20 11.07
CA VAL A 64 -2.15 0.24 10.20
C VAL A 64 -2.38 -0.71 9.03
N PHE A 65 -2.11 -0.23 7.83
CA PHE A 65 -2.17 -1.01 6.60
C PHE A 65 -0.76 -1.15 6.02
N THR A 66 -0.41 -2.35 5.57
CA THR A 66 0.88 -2.65 4.97
C THR A 66 0.72 -3.55 3.75
N HIS A 67 1.80 -3.78 3.03
CA HIS A 67 1.83 -4.68 1.89
C HIS A 67 1.61 -6.14 2.29
N SER A 68 1.38 -7.02 1.32
CA SER A 68 1.33 -8.47 1.55
C SER A 68 2.74 -9.05 1.71
N CYS A 69 2.89 -10.03 2.63
CA CYS A 69 4.14 -10.80 2.74
C CYS A 69 4.40 -11.71 1.53
N PHE A 70 3.38 -11.97 0.73
CA PHE A 70 3.44 -12.80 -0.48
C PHE A 70 3.60 -11.95 -1.75
N ASP A 71 4.15 -10.76 -1.67
CA ASP A 71 4.37 -9.92 -2.83
C ASP A 71 5.69 -10.29 -3.54
N VAL A 72 5.74 -10.22 -4.88
CA VAL A 72 6.99 -10.49 -5.61
C VAL A 72 8.01 -9.36 -5.43
N ASN A 73 7.55 -8.14 -5.16
CA ASN A 73 8.42 -6.99 -4.93
C ASN A 73 9.10 -7.11 -3.55
N VAL A 74 10.42 -7.03 -3.54
CA VAL A 74 11.22 -7.15 -2.31
C VAL A 74 10.92 -6.06 -1.31
N ASP A 75 10.72 -4.81 -1.76
CA ASP A 75 10.43 -3.67 -0.89
C ASP A 75 9.10 -3.84 -0.15
N HIS A 76 8.09 -4.38 -0.84
CA HIS A 76 6.79 -4.67 -0.24
C HIS A 76 6.92 -5.70 0.90
N ARG A 77 7.71 -6.77 0.69
CA ARG A 77 7.97 -7.77 1.74
C ARG A 77 8.75 -7.18 2.91
N MET A 78 9.79 -6.39 2.64
CA MET A 78 10.56 -5.72 3.69
C MET A 78 9.69 -4.78 4.53
N LEU A 79 8.82 -4.00 3.88
CA LEU A 79 7.85 -3.14 4.57
C LEU A 79 6.85 -3.94 5.41
N TYR A 80 6.38 -5.09 4.93
CA TYR A 80 5.52 -5.98 5.71
C TYR A 80 6.19 -6.38 7.03
N PHE A 81 7.39 -6.96 6.98
CA PHE A 81 8.10 -7.43 8.18
C PHE A 81 8.49 -6.29 9.12
N ALA A 82 8.95 -5.17 8.57
CA ALA A 82 9.28 -3.99 9.37
C ALA A 82 8.03 -3.40 10.06
N THR A 83 6.89 -3.40 9.37
CA THR A 83 5.61 -2.95 9.95
C THR A 83 5.16 -3.86 11.08
N LEU A 84 5.25 -5.18 10.94
CA LEU A 84 4.94 -6.11 12.03
C LEU A 84 5.83 -5.88 13.25
N ALA A 85 7.13 -5.66 13.02
CA ALA A 85 8.08 -5.36 14.09
C ALA A 85 7.76 -4.02 14.79
N ALA A 86 7.42 -2.98 14.03
CA ALA A 86 7.10 -1.66 14.56
C ALA A 86 5.76 -1.61 15.30
N THR A 87 4.80 -2.44 14.89
CA THR A 87 3.45 -2.49 15.47
C THR A 87 3.27 -3.55 16.56
N ARG A 88 4.35 -4.17 17.06
CA ARG A 88 4.27 -5.16 18.15
C ARG A 88 3.46 -4.61 19.32
N PRO A 89 2.56 -5.41 19.90
CA PRO A 89 1.80 -5.00 21.08
C PRO A 89 2.74 -4.63 22.24
N LYS A 90 2.58 -3.43 22.75
CA LYS A 90 3.30 -2.92 23.92
C LYS A 90 2.24 -2.34 24.87
N LEU A 91 2.55 -2.26 26.17
CA LEU A 91 1.66 -1.62 27.13
C LEU A 91 1.36 -0.17 26.67
N GLY A 92 0.08 0.19 26.60
CA GLY A 92 -0.37 1.50 26.14
C GLY A 92 -0.37 1.69 24.61
N THR A 93 -0.21 0.63 23.80
CA THR A 93 -0.35 0.74 22.34
C THR A 93 -1.75 1.21 21.96
N LYS A 94 -1.82 2.16 21.03
CA LYS A 94 -3.10 2.63 20.44
C LYS A 94 -3.49 1.81 19.21
N ILE A 95 -2.54 1.10 18.59
CA ILE A 95 -2.79 0.29 17.40
C ILE A 95 -3.65 -0.90 17.77
N LYS A 96 -4.88 -0.90 17.29
CA LYS A 96 -5.87 -1.96 17.49
C LYS A 96 -5.84 -2.99 16.37
N LYS A 97 -5.65 -2.55 15.12
CA LYS A 97 -5.74 -3.40 13.94
C LYS A 97 -4.55 -3.21 13.02
N VAL A 98 -4.10 -4.32 12.46
CA VAL A 98 -3.07 -4.34 11.40
C VAL A 98 -3.61 -5.16 10.25
N TYR A 99 -3.58 -4.58 9.06
CA TYR A 99 -4.05 -5.19 7.82
C TYR A 99 -2.94 -5.27 6.78
N SER A 100 -3.05 -6.24 5.87
CA SER A 100 -2.29 -6.21 4.62
C SER A 100 -3.20 -6.11 3.41
N PHE A 101 -2.66 -5.54 2.33
CA PHE A 101 -3.35 -5.32 1.06
C PHE A 101 -2.56 -5.88 -0.13
N GLU A 102 -3.26 -6.14 -1.23
CA GLU A 102 -2.65 -6.49 -2.52
C GLU A 102 -2.25 -5.24 -3.29
N VAL A 103 -1.17 -5.34 -4.05
CA VAL A 103 -0.71 -4.29 -4.97
C VAL A 103 -0.82 -4.81 -6.40
N PRO A 104 -1.70 -4.23 -7.24
CA PRO A 104 -1.83 -4.60 -8.65
C PRO A 104 -0.49 -4.50 -9.41
N SER A 105 -0.16 -5.50 -10.20
CA SER A 105 1.11 -5.72 -10.90
C SER A 105 2.28 -6.16 -10.02
N SER A 106 1.96 -6.76 -8.87
CA SER A 106 2.98 -7.24 -7.95
C SER A 106 2.49 -8.45 -7.15
N THR A 107 1.45 -8.29 -6.32
CA THR A 107 0.99 -9.35 -5.41
C THR A 107 0.43 -10.57 -6.16
N GLU A 108 -0.30 -10.37 -7.26
CA GLU A 108 -0.91 -11.43 -8.06
C GLU A 108 0.10 -12.35 -8.77
N TRP A 109 1.36 -11.94 -8.89
CA TRP A 109 2.41 -12.72 -9.55
C TRP A 109 3.23 -13.59 -8.57
N SER A 110 2.86 -13.62 -7.31
CA SER A 110 3.55 -14.42 -6.28
C SER A 110 3.04 -15.86 -6.26
N PHE A 111 3.37 -16.64 -7.28
CA PHE A 111 3.02 -18.07 -7.35
C PHE A 111 3.96 -18.93 -6.50
N PRO A 112 3.45 -20.02 -5.85
CA PRO A 112 2.05 -20.46 -5.76
C PRO A 112 1.25 -19.76 -4.66
N SER A 113 1.84 -18.86 -3.86
CA SER A 113 1.19 -18.17 -2.78
C SER A 113 0.15 -17.18 -3.33
N GLN A 114 -1.01 -17.12 -2.68
CA GLN A 114 -2.08 -16.21 -3.09
C GLN A 114 -2.45 -15.28 -1.96
N PHE A 115 -2.81 -14.05 -2.31
CA PHE A 115 -3.44 -13.13 -1.39
C PHE A 115 -4.83 -13.64 -1.01
N SER A 116 -5.04 -13.92 0.28
CA SER A 116 -6.30 -14.45 0.82
C SER A 116 -6.90 -13.46 1.80
N PRO A 117 -7.70 -12.50 1.31
CA PRO A 117 -8.32 -11.50 2.17
C PRO A 117 -9.48 -12.08 2.97
N ASN A 118 -9.71 -11.52 4.16
CA ASN A 118 -10.77 -11.87 5.08
C ASN A 118 -11.52 -10.64 5.65
N PHE A 119 -11.17 -9.44 5.18
CA PHE A 119 -11.79 -8.18 5.55
C PHE A 119 -12.06 -7.36 4.29
N PHE A 120 -13.31 -6.91 4.13
CA PHE A 120 -13.79 -6.26 2.92
C PHE A 120 -14.42 -4.91 3.26
N VAL A 121 -14.09 -3.89 2.50
CA VAL A 121 -14.64 -2.55 2.65
C VAL A 121 -15.44 -2.20 1.41
N ASN A 122 -16.72 -1.83 1.59
CA ASN A 122 -17.54 -1.30 0.49
C ASN A 122 -16.94 0.02 -0.01
N ILE A 123 -16.68 0.08 -1.32
CA ILE A 123 -16.16 1.27 -2.01
C ILE A 123 -17.05 1.70 -3.19
N ASP A 124 -18.34 1.42 -3.13
CA ASP A 124 -19.28 1.76 -4.21
C ASP A 124 -19.24 3.23 -4.58
N ASN A 125 -19.06 4.09 -3.58
CA ASN A 125 -18.94 5.54 -3.77
C ASN A 125 -17.52 6.01 -4.09
N GLU A 126 -16.49 5.25 -3.68
CA GLU A 126 -15.08 5.64 -3.73
C GLU A 126 -14.33 5.11 -4.96
N ILE A 127 -14.88 4.11 -5.68
CA ILE A 127 -14.21 3.48 -6.82
C ILE A 127 -13.80 4.50 -7.91
N LYS A 128 -14.62 5.53 -8.15
CA LYS A 128 -14.29 6.59 -9.11
C LYS A 128 -13.09 7.41 -8.64
N SER A 129 -13.06 7.77 -7.35
CA SER A 129 -11.95 8.51 -6.74
C SER A 129 -10.66 7.69 -6.74
N LYS A 130 -10.72 6.39 -6.45
CA LYS A 130 -9.60 5.46 -6.55
C LYS A 130 -8.98 5.45 -7.96
N ILE A 131 -9.81 5.29 -8.99
CA ILE A 131 -9.36 5.30 -10.39
C ILE A 131 -8.79 6.67 -10.78
N GLN A 132 -9.41 7.77 -10.33
CA GLN A 132 -8.89 9.12 -10.58
C GLN A 132 -7.55 9.37 -9.91
N ALA A 133 -7.34 8.84 -8.69
CA ALA A 133 -6.07 8.92 -7.99
C ALA A 133 -4.96 8.17 -8.75
N LEU A 134 -5.22 6.94 -9.23
CA LEU A 134 -4.27 6.21 -10.07
C LEU A 134 -3.89 7.01 -11.33
N LYS A 135 -4.84 7.67 -11.98
CA LYS A 135 -4.60 8.49 -13.19
C LYS A 135 -3.66 9.68 -12.95
N LYS A 136 -3.39 10.07 -11.68
CA LYS A 136 -2.39 11.10 -11.38
C LYS A 136 -0.96 10.61 -11.60
N TYR A 137 -0.71 9.32 -11.42
CA TYR A 137 0.58 8.69 -11.69
C TYR A 137 0.74 8.41 -13.19
N LYS A 138 1.03 9.44 -13.97
CA LYS A 138 1.05 9.39 -15.44
C LYS A 138 2.05 8.38 -16.03
N THR A 139 3.12 8.10 -15.32
CA THR A 139 4.14 7.12 -15.74
C THR A 139 3.78 5.70 -15.33
N GLU A 140 2.94 5.56 -14.28
CA GLU A 140 2.61 4.27 -13.68
C GLU A 140 1.32 3.66 -14.23
N ILE A 141 0.35 4.48 -14.62
CA ILE A 141 -0.87 3.99 -15.25
C ILE A 141 -0.55 3.37 -16.61
N LYS A 142 -1.15 2.24 -16.90
CA LYS A 142 -0.94 1.47 -18.13
C LYS A 142 -2.27 1.21 -18.83
N SER A 143 -2.20 0.73 -20.08
CA SER A 143 -3.36 0.25 -20.81
C SER A 143 -3.70 -1.19 -20.42
N PHE A 144 -4.98 -1.55 -20.46
CA PHE A 144 -5.39 -2.95 -20.33
C PHE A 144 -4.71 -3.82 -21.41
N PRO A 145 -4.25 -5.04 -21.11
CA PRO A 145 -4.57 -5.88 -19.96
C PRO A 145 -3.65 -5.70 -18.72
N HIS A 146 -2.81 -4.68 -18.68
CA HIS A 146 -1.91 -4.50 -17.53
C HIS A 146 -2.71 -4.28 -16.21
N PRO A 147 -2.34 -4.90 -15.08
CA PRO A 147 -3.06 -4.78 -13.80
C PRO A 147 -3.20 -3.33 -13.30
N ARG A 148 -2.26 -2.44 -13.60
CA ARG A 148 -2.34 -1.00 -13.29
C ARG A 148 -3.14 -0.20 -14.32
N SER A 149 -4.08 -0.82 -15.02
CA SER A 149 -5.05 -0.12 -15.86
C SER A 149 -6.32 0.24 -15.08
N ALA A 150 -7.02 1.27 -15.50
CA ALA A 150 -8.32 1.62 -14.90
C ALA A 150 -9.34 0.49 -15.03
N ILE A 151 -9.31 -0.25 -16.14
CA ILE A 151 -10.19 -1.40 -16.39
C ILE A 151 -9.88 -2.53 -15.41
N ALA A 152 -8.60 -2.85 -15.21
CA ALA A 152 -8.20 -3.90 -14.27
C ALA A 152 -8.56 -3.55 -12.82
N LEU A 153 -8.34 -2.29 -12.39
CA LEU A 153 -8.74 -1.84 -11.06
C LEU A 153 -10.25 -1.96 -10.81
N ASP A 154 -11.06 -1.58 -11.80
CA ASP A 154 -12.52 -1.73 -11.72
C ASP A 154 -12.93 -3.21 -11.64
N ALA A 155 -12.29 -4.08 -12.44
CA ALA A 155 -12.55 -5.52 -12.41
C ALA A 155 -12.14 -6.16 -11.05
N ILE A 156 -11.02 -5.76 -10.46
CA ILE A 156 -10.57 -6.21 -9.14
C ILE A 156 -11.58 -5.79 -8.06
N ALA A 157 -12.03 -4.53 -8.08
CA ALA A 157 -13.03 -4.04 -7.14
C ALA A 157 -14.36 -4.79 -7.24
N LYS A 158 -14.83 -5.10 -8.47
CA LYS A 158 -16.02 -5.90 -8.71
C LYS A 158 -15.86 -7.35 -8.27
N ARG A 159 -14.68 -7.95 -8.49
CA ARG A 159 -14.38 -9.31 -8.00
C ARG A 159 -14.55 -9.37 -6.49
N TRP A 160 -13.92 -8.46 -5.75
CA TRP A 160 -14.02 -8.43 -4.29
C TRP A 160 -15.42 -8.03 -3.82
N GLY A 161 -16.11 -7.18 -4.57
CA GLY A 161 -17.51 -6.88 -4.36
C GLY A 161 -18.39 -8.13 -4.44
N SER A 162 -18.22 -8.97 -5.48
CA SER A 162 -18.99 -10.20 -5.63
C SER A 162 -18.72 -11.23 -4.51
N VAL A 163 -17.51 -11.24 -3.96
CA VAL A 163 -17.14 -12.11 -2.83
C VAL A 163 -17.79 -11.65 -1.53
N SER A 164 -18.00 -10.34 -1.36
CA SER A 164 -18.45 -9.72 -0.11
C SER A 164 -19.91 -9.23 -0.11
N GLY A 165 -20.61 -9.36 -1.26
CA GLY A 165 -22.01 -8.91 -1.40
C GLY A 165 -22.18 -7.41 -1.66
N PHE A 166 -21.09 -6.70 -2.05
CA PHE A 166 -21.11 -5.31 -2.49
C PHE A 166 -21.01 -5.21 -4.03
N LYS A 167 -21.26 -4.05 -4.60
CA LYS A 167 -20.99 -3.83 -6.04
C LYS A 167 -19.50 -3.71 -6.31
N ASN A 168 -18.79 -2.99 -5.40
CA ASN A 168 -17.35 -2.81 -5.43
C ASN A 168 -16.80 -2.91 -4.01
N ALA A 169 -15.67 -3.59 -3.83
CA ALA A 169 -14.99 -3.66 -2.54
C ALA A 169 -13.48 -3.53 -2.70
N GLU A 170 -12.84 -3.06 -1.64
CA GLU A 170 -11.43 -3.33 -1.36
C GLU A 170 -11.31 -4.47 -0.37
N ALA A 171 -10.29 -5.30 -0.58
CA ALA A 171 -10.05 -6.50 0.20
C ALA A 171 -8.72 -6.40 0.94
N PHE A 172 -8.72 -6.83 2.19
CA PHE A 172 -7.58 -6.81 3.09
C PHE A 172 -7.46 -8.13 3.84
N SER A 173 -6.26 -8.52 4.22
CA SER A 173 -6.06 -9.56 5.22
C SER A 173 -5.88 -8.92 6.58
N LEU A 174 -6.79 -9.18 7.51
CA LEU A 174 -6.62 -8.82 8.92
C LEU A 174 -5.52 -9.70 9.51
N ILE A 175 -4.38 -9.09 9.83
CA ILE A 175 -3.22 -9.76 10.41
C ILE A 175 -3.38 -9.90 11.93
N ARG A 176 -3.84 -8.83 12.57
CA ARG A 176 -4.04 -8.77 14.02
C ARG A 176 -5.11 -7.78 14.40
N GLU A 177 -5.93 -8.16 15.38
CA GLU A 177 -6.85 -7.29 16.09
C GLU A 177 -6.66 -7.44 17.60
N LEU A 178 -6.66 -6.33 18.33
CA LEU A 178 -6.65 -6.27 19.79
C LEU A 178 -7.98 -5.72 20.28
N ASN A 179 -8.75 -6.54 20.94
CA ASN A 179 -10.00 -6.18 21.60
C ASN A 179 -9.72 -6.00 23.09
N ASN A 180 -10.04 -4.82 23.61
CA ASN A 180 -9.88 -4.47 25.05
C ASN A 180 -11.24 -4.30 25.67
#